data_164f2d0afd7f1c5ad858260f0108d783
#
_entry.id   164f2d0afd7f1c5ad858260f0108d783
#
_cell.length_a   1.000
_cell.length_b   1.000
_cell.length_c   1.000
_cell.angle_alpha   90.00
_cell.angle_beta   90.00
_cell.angle_gamma   90.00
#
_symmetry.space_group_name_H-M   'P 1'
#
loop_
_entity.id
_entity.type
_entity.pdbx_description
1 polymer ?
#
loop_
_entity_poly.entity_id
_entity_poly.type
_entity_poly.pdbx_seq_one_letter_code
_entity_poly.pdbx_strand_id
1 'polypeptide(L)'
;MPINKRLKIYRVLYPLAAIYGFVVRVRNLLYDRGWMTTNTFSAPVICVGNLTVGGTGKTPHTEYLIRLLKHSGRVLVVSRGYKRKNKQNLTATVQMTAEDIGDEPWQMKQKFKEVELKVCRRREIAQTRANAVGFPSLSRT
;
A
#
# COMPACT_ATOMS: atom_id res chain seq x y z
N MET A 1 0.08 -32.18 -26.35
CA MET A 1 0.54 -30.77 -26.56
C MET A 1 2.06 -30.75 -26.50
N PRO A 2 2.78 -30.27 -27.50
CA PRO A 2 4.22 -30.42 -27.56
C PRO A 2 4.92 -29.46 -26.58
N ILE A 3 5.61 -30.03 -25.63
CA ILE A 3 6.45 -29.40 -24.60
C ILE A 3 7.50 -28.43 -25.20
N ASN A 4 7.91 -28.67 -26.42
CA ASN A 4 8.94 -27.90 -27.15
C ASN A 4 8.59 -26.44 -27.48
N LYS A 5 7.31 -26.07 -27.60
CA LYS A 5 6.92 -24.67 -27.86
C LYS A 5 7.08 -23.76 -26.62
N ARG A 6 6.87 -24.30 -25.41
CA ARG A 6 7.03 -23.53 -24.16
C ARG A 6 8.50 -23.18 -23.91
N LEU A 7 9.41 -24.09 -24.14
CA LEU A 7 10.85 -23.87 -23.94
C LEU A 7 11.45 -22.79 -24.85
N LYS A 8 10.97 -22.66 -26.10
CA LYS A 8 11.41 -21.59 -27.03
C LYS A 8 10.98 -20.19 -26.56
N ILE A 9 9.78 -20.05 -26.01
CA ILE A 9 9.28 -18.77 -25.50
C ILE A 9 10.11 -18.30 -24.30
N TYR A 10 10.48 -19.20 -23.40
CA TYR A 10 11.34 -18.86 -22.27
C TYR A 10 12.73 -18.40 -22.68
N ARG A 11 13.33 -19.01 -23.72
CA ARG A 11 14.64 -18.58 -24.23
C ARG A 11 14.65 -17.17 -24.83
N VAL A 12 13.58 -16.77 -25.50
CA VAL A 12 13.45 -15.41 -26.07
C VAL A 12 13.19 -14.37 -24.97
N LEU A 13 12.51 -14.74 -23.88
CA LEU A 13 12.25 -13.85 -22.76
C LEU A 13 13.44 -13.70 -21.80
N TYR A 14 14.45 -14.58 -21.90
CA TYR A 14 15.60 -14.55 -20.99
C TYR A 14 16.41 -13.23 -21.04
N PRO A 15 16.76 -12.69 -22.24
CA PRO A 15 17.47 -11.41 -22.31
C PRO A 15 16.61 -10.26 -21.76
N LEU A 16 15.30 -10.28 -22.00
CA LEU A 16 14.39 -9.27 -21.47
C LEU A 16 14.31 -9.32 -19.94
N ALA A 17 14.26 -10.51 -19.36
CA ALA A 17 14.29 -10.73 -17.92
C ALA A 17 15.63 -10.31 -17.30
N ALA A 18 16.75 -10.55 -18.01
CA ALA A 18 18.08 -10.11 -17.57
C ALA A 18 18.19 -8.58 -17.54
N ILE A 19 17.73 -7.92 -18.59
CA ILE A 19 17.69 -6.42 -18.65
C ILE A 19 16.82 -5.88 -17.51
N TYR A 20 15.63 -6.44 -17.32
CA TYR A 20 14.76 -6.04 -16.20
C TYR A 20 15.45 -6.24 -14.85
N GLY A 21 16.06 -7.40 -14.63
CA GLY A 21 16.80 -7.70 -13.40
C GLY A 21 17.97 -6.74 -13.16
N PHE A 22 18.68 -6.37 -14.23
CA PHE A 22 19.74 -5.38 -14.16
C PHE A 22 19.23 -4.00 -13.77
N VAL A 23 18.16 -3.52 -14.41
CA VAL A 23 17.52 -2.23 -14.08
C VAL A 23 17.06 -2.20 -12.62
N VAL A 24 16.44 -3.27 -12.14
CA VAL A 24 16.00 -3.39 -10.74
C VAL A 24 17.20 -3.33 -9.77
N ARG A 25 18.30 -4.02 -10.09
CA ARG A 25 19.53 -4.00 -9.27
C ARG A 25 20.15 -2.60 -9.21
N VAL A 26 20.27 -1.94 -10.36
CA VAL A 26 20.79 -0.55 -10.42
C VAL A 26 19.90 0.38 -9.60
N ARG A 27 18.60 0.29 -9.78
CA ARG A 27 17.64 1.09 -9.00
C ARG A 27 17.81 0.87 -7.49
N ASN A 28 17.90 -0.38 -7.04
CA ASN A 28 18.07 -0.68 -5.62
C ASN A 28 19.40 -0.13 -5.09
N LEU A 29 20.48 -0.30 -5.86
CA LEU A 29 21.79 0.26 -5.52
C LEU A 29 21.77 1.79 -5.36
N LEU A 30 21.00 2.49 -6.21
CA LEU A 30 20.83 3.95 -6.11
C LEU A 30 20.09 4.35 -4.83
N TYR A 31 19.10 3.56 -4.39
CA TYR A 31 18.43 3.75 -3.11
C TYR A 31 19.36 3.48 -1.92
N ASP A 32 20.12 2.38 -1.96
CA ASP A 32 21.03 1.97 -0.89
C ASP A 32 22.15 2.99 -0.69
N ARG A 33 22.61 3.65 -1.78
CA ARG A 33 23.60 4.71 -1.74
C ARG A 33 23.04 6.10 -1.40
N GLY A 34 21.73 6.23 -1.18
CA GLY A 34 21.12 7.51 -0.86
C GLY A 34 21.01 8.49 -2.02
N TRP A 35 21.27 8.06 -3.27
CA TRP A 35 21.14 8.90 -4.46
C TRP A 35 19.69 9.14 -4.86
N MET A 36 18.80 8.29 -4.38
CA MET A 36 17.34 8.47 -4.53
C MET A 36 16.73 8.83 -3.18
N THR A 37 15.88 9.85 -3.17
CA THR A 37 15.19 10.31 -1.97
C THR A 37 14.22 9.27 -1.45
N THR A 38 14.41 8.89 -0.18
CA THR A 38 13.48 8.06 0.57
C THR A 38 12.76 8.91 1.59
N ASN A 39 11.44 8.79 1.64
CA ASN A 39 10.65 9.46 2.68
C ASN A 39 10.62 8.56 3.92
N THR A 40 11.19 9.05 5.01
CA THR A 40 11.10 8.41 6.33
C THR A 40 9.97 9.07 7.11
N PHE A 41 9.23 8.26 7.86
CA PHE A 41 8.11 8.72 8.66
C PHE A 41 8.41 8.46 10.14
N SER A 42 7.98 9.37 11.00
CA SER A 42 8.13 9.24 12.47
C SER A 42 7.21 8.17 13.06
N ALA A 43 6.11 7.87 12.39
CA ALA A 43 5.18 6.81 12.80
C ALA A 43 5.57 5.45 12.19
N PRO A 44 5.35 4.33 12.92
CA PRO A 44 5.55 3.00 12.37
C PRO A 44 4.58 2.72 11.21
N VAL A 45 5.11 2.26 10.08
CA VAL A 45 4.33 1.98 8.88
C VAL A 45 4.30 0.49 8.59
N ILE A 46 3.10 -0.09 8.59
CA ILE A 46 2.86 -1.49 8.21
C ILE A 46 2.29 -1.53 6.81
N CYS A 47 2.95 -2.22 5.88
CA CYS A 47 2.49 -2.36 4.51
C CYS A 47 1.87 -3.75 4.30
N VAL A 48 0.57 -3.78 4.01
CA VAL A 48 -0.14 -5.02 3.63
C VAL A 48 -0.19 -5.11 2.11
N GLY A 49 0.62 -5.99 1.55
CA GLY A 49 0.76 -6.16 0.10
C GLY A 49 0.55 -7.61 -0.34
N ASN A 50 0.61 -7.83 -1.66
CA ASN A 50 0.59 -9.16 -2.29
C ASN A 50 1.85 -9.41 -3.06
N LEU A 51 2.31 -10.66 -3.04
CA LEU A 51 3.32 -11.18 -3.96
C LEU A 51 2.70 -11.76 -5.24
N THR A 52 1.42 -12.13 -5.19
CA THR A 52 0.70 -12.76 -6.30
C THR A 52 -0.52 -11.93 -6.74
N VAL A 53 -1.00 -12.18 -7.95
CA VAL A 53 -2.22 -11.56 -8.49
C VAL A 53 -3.43 -12.34 -7.98
N GLY A 54 -4.46 -11.63 -7.44
CA GLY A 54 -5.74 -12.22 -7.02
C GLY A 54 -6.02 -12.10 -5.53
N GLY A 55 -7.18 -12.56 -5.10
CA GLY A 55 -7.78 -12.42 -3.77
C GLY A 55 -7.02 -13.07 -2.62
N THR A 56 -5.85 -12.57 -2.29
CA THR A 56 -4.92 -13.12 -1.27
C THR A 56 -5.24 -12.68 0.16
N GLY A 57 -6.47 -12.24 0.44
CA GLY A 57 -6.91 -11.94 1.80
C GLY A 57 -6.33 -10.65 2.43
N LYS A 58 -5.91 -9.65 1.61
CA LYS A 58 -5.42 -8.36 2.15
C LYS A 58 -6.38 -7.69 3.11
N THR A 59 -7.65 -7.62 2.75
CA THR A 59 -8.68 -6.98 3.56
C THR A 59 -8.84 -7.64 4.94
N PRO A 60 -8.98 -8.97 5.06
CA PRO A 60 -8.98 -9.64 6.37
C PRO A 60 -7.73 -9.39 7.21
N HIS A 61 -6.54 -9.40 6.60
CA HIS A 61 -5.29 -9.09 7.32
C HIS A 61 -5.25 -7.64 7.80
N THR A 62 -5.70 -6.70 6.99
CA THR A 62 -5.79 -5.30 7.40
C THR A 62 -6.79 -5.12 8.54
N GLU A 63 -7.96 -5.75 8.47
CA GLU A 63 -8.96 -5.74 9.54
C GLU A 63 -8.41 -6.33 10.85
N TYR A 64 -7.66 -7.42 10.76
CA TYR A 64 -7.00 -8.03 11.93
C TYR A 64 -6.00 -7.07 12.57
N LEU A 65 -5.14 -6.43 11.77
CA LEU A 65 -4.18 -5.44 12.26
C LEU A 65 -4.87 -4.23 12.90
N ILE A 66 -5.96 -3.74 12.32
CA ILE A 66 -6.76 -2.66 12.91
C ILE A 66 -7.27 -3.06 14.30
N ARG A 67 -7.86 -4.26 14.43
CA ARG A 67 -8.36 -4.75 15.74
C ARG A 67 -7.26 -4.86 16.79
N LEU A 68 -6.07 -5.30 16.36
CA LEU A 68 -4.91 -5.45 17.25
C LEU A 68 -4.38 -4.08 17.72
N LEU A 69 -4.29 -3.10 16.80
CA LEU A 69 -3.59 -1.84 17.05
C LEU A 69 -4.49 -0.71 17.58
N LYS A 70 -5.80 -0.76 17.34
CA LYS A 70 -6.72 0.31 17.72
C LYS A 70 -6.77 0.60 19.22
N HIS A 71 -6.40 -0.36 20.07
CA HIS A 71 -6.33 -0.21 21.53
C HIS A 71 -4.99 0.34 22.01
N SER A 72 -3.96 0.29 21.16
CA SER A 72 -2.60 0.75 21.50
C SER A 72 -2.33 2.19 21.09
N GLY A 73 -3.21 2.81 20.27
CA GLY A 73 -3.06 4.18 19.82
C GLY A 73 -3.91 4.52 18.60
N ARG A 74 -3.64 5.70 18.03
CA ARG A 74 -4.33 6.14 16.80
C ARG A 74 -3.85 5.32 15.60
N VAL A 75 -4.80 4.76 14.85
CA VAL A 75 -4.53 3.98 13.64
C VAL A 75 -5.01 4.78 12.43
N LEU A 76 -4.09 4.99 11.48
CA LEU A 76 -4.41 5.54 10.17
C LEU A 76 -4.30 4.45 9.12
N VAL A 77 -5.38 4.16 8.43
CA VAL A 77 -5.40 3.26 7.28
C VAL A 77 -5.31 4.07 5.99
N VAL A 78 -4.37 3.72 5.12
CA VAL A 78 -4.20 4.36 3.82
C VAL A 78 -4.50 3.36 2.70
N SER A 79 -5.49 3.65 1.88
CA SER A 79 -5.89 2.83 0.73
C SER A 79 -5.86 3.62 -0.58
N ARG A 80 -5.80 2.90 -1.71
CA ARG A 80 -5.94 3.51 -3.04
C ARG A 80 -7.40 3.81 -3.41
N GLY A 81 -8.36 3.11 -2.84
CA GLY A 81 -9.75 3.16 -3.27
C GLY A 81 -9.93 2.64 -4.69
N TYR A 82 -9.78 1.33 -4.88
CA TYR A 82 -9.95 0.70 -6.19
C TYR A 82 -11.38 0.91 -6.71
N LYS A 83 -11.54 1.21 -8.01
CA LYS A 83 -12.81 1.49 -8.71
C LYS A 83 -13.58 2.74 -8.25
N ARG A 84 -13.05 3.61 -7.39
CA ARG A 84 -13.71 4.87 -7.02
C ARG A 84 -13.83 5.82 -8.21
N LYS A 85 -14.93 6.58 -8.27
CA LYS A 85 -15.16 7.62 -9.28
C LYS A 85 -14.26 8.84 -9.04
N ASN A 86 -14.20 9.31 -7.81
CA ASN A 86 -13.36 10.45 -7.45
C ASN A 86 -11.90 10.03 -7.21
N LYS A 87 -10.96 10.65 -7.94
CA LYS A 87 -9.52 10.37 -7.86
C LYS A 87 -8.78 11.27 -6.88
N GLN A 88 -9.46 12.20 -6.22
CA GLN A 88 -8.86 13.09 -5.22
C GLN A 88 -8.51 12.33 -3.94
N ASN A 89 -7.60 12.92 -3.15
CA ASN A 89 -7.27 12.39 -1.83
C ASN A 89 -8.38 12.77 -0.85
N LEU A 90 -9.01 11.78 -0.24
CA LEU A 90 -10.16 11.93 0.63
C LEU A 90 -9.90 11.27 1.98
N THR A 91 -10.43 11.88 3.05
CA THR A 91 -10.60 11.19 4.32
C THR A 91 -11.99 10.57 4.33
N ALA A 92 -12.05 9.25 4.51
CA ALA A 92 -13.30 8.52 4.49
C ALA A 92 -14.16 8.85 5.70
N THR A 93 -15.41 9.24 5.44
CA THR A 93 -16.45 9.43 6.46
C THR A 93 -17.49 8.31 6.37
N VAL A 94 -18.27 8.12 7.43
CA VAL A 94 -19.29 7.05 7.48
C VAL A 94 -20.42 7.28 6.48
N GLN A 95 -20.66 8.55 6.09
CA GLN A 95 -21.70 8.91 5.12
C GLN A 95 -21.29 8.67 3.66
N MET A 96 -20.00 8.48 3.38
CA MET A 96 -19.52 8.22 2.02
C MET A 96 -19.96 6.84 1.52
N THR A 97 -20.15 6.75 0.21
CA THR A 97 -20.55 5.53 -0.48
C THR A 97 -19.33 4.76 -1.00
N ALA A 98 -19.55 3.51 -1.41
CA ALA A 98 -18.53 2.71 -2.07
C ALA A 98 -18.07 3.32 -3.42
N GLU A 99 -18.93 4.08 -4.10
CA GLU A 99 -18.57 4.79 -5.33
C GLU A 99 -17.58 5.95 -5.08
N ASP A 100 -17.64 6.59 -3.91
CA ASP A 100 -16.78 7.72 -3.55
C ASP A 100 -15.38 7.27 -3.19
N ILE A 101 -15.26 6.23 -2.36
CA ILE A 101 -13.99 5.83 -1.75
C ILE A 101 -13.50 4.44 -2.18
N GLY A 102 -14.34 3.66 -2.85
CA GLY A 102 -14.08 2.27 -3.25
C GLY A 102 -14.64 1.25 -2.26
N ASP A 103 -14.95 0.05 -2.74
CA ASP A 103 -15.64 -1.00 -1.98
C ASP A 103 -14.88 -1.38 -0.69
N GLU A 104 -13.58 -1.63 -0.81
CA GLU A 104 -12.72 -2.07 0.29
C GLU A 104 -12.58 -1.01 1.41
N PRO A 105 -12.23 0.26 1.13
CA PRO A 105 -12.23 1.32 2.13
C PRO A 105 -13.59 1.58 2.75
N TRP A 106 -14.64 1.55 1.96
CA TRP A 106 -16.00 1.73 2.46
C TRP A 106 -16.37 0.66 3.48
N GLN A 107 -16.13 -0.63 3.15
CA GLN A 107 -16.38 -1.74 4.05
C GLN A 107 -15.60 -1.62 5.36
N MET A 108 -14.31 -1.24 5.28
CA MET A 108 -13.48 -1.01 6.47
C MET A 108 -14.01 0.15 7.32
N LYS A 109 -14.45 1.26 6.69
CA LYS A 109 -14.96 2.42 7.43
C LYS A 109 -16.29 2.13 8.12
N GLN A 110 -17.15 1.31 7.54
CA GLN A 110 -18.39 0.87 8.18
C GLN A 110 -18.14 -0.02 9.42
N LYS A 111 -17.10 -0.87 9.35
CA LYS A 111 -16.71 -1.76 10.47
C LYS A 111 -15.95 -1.03 11.57
N PHE A 112 -15.10 -0.08 11.22
CA PHE A 112 -14.19 0.62 12.13
C PHE A 112 -14.41 2.13 12.04
N LYS A 113 -15.53 2.60 12.60
CA LYS A 113 -15.96 4.01 12.54
C LYS A 113 -14.97 4.95 13.20
N GLU A 114 -14.29 4.49 14.26
CA GLU A 114 -13.31 5.21 15.04
C GLU A 114 -11.94 5.37 14.34
N VAL A 115 -11.63 4.50 13.40
CA VAL A 115 -10.34 4.49 12.71
C VAL A 115 -10.30 5.55 11.61
N GLU A 116 -9.23 6.32 11.57
CA GLU A 116 -9.00 7.27 10.48
C GLU A 116 -8.61 6.51 9.22
N LEU A 117 -9.37 6.69 8.13
CA LEU A 117 -9.12 6.05 6.87
C LEU A 117 -8.97 7.10 5.78
N LYS A 118 -7.82 7.10 5.12
CA LYS A 118 -7.53 7.99 3.99
C LYS A 118 -7.44 7.23 2.69
N VAL A 119 -8.12 7.75 1.69
CA VAL A 119 -8.09 7.18 0.34
C VAL A 119 -7.34 8.16 -0.56
N CYS A 120 -6.16 7.78 -1.02
CA CYS A 120 -5.31 8.66 -1.80
C CYS A 120 -4.53 7.92 -2.88
N ARG A 121 -4.26 8.63 -3.99
CA ARG A 121 -3.49 8.10 -5.10
C ARG A 121 -1.99 8.05 -4.78
N ARG A 122 -1.50 9.04 -4.04
CA ARG A 122 -0.11 9.11 -3.55
C ARG A 122 -0.11 8.83 -2.06
N ARG A 123 0.41 7.66 -1.67
CA ARG A 123 0.47 7.22 -0.27
C ARG A 123 1.29 8.17 0.61
N GLU A 124 2.33 8.78 0.05
CA GLU A 124 3.22 9.73 0.72
C GLU A 124 2.49 10.93 1.33
N ILE A 125 1.50 11.48 0.62
CA ILE A 125 0.74 12.65 1.10
C ILE A 125 -0.10 12.31 2.32
N ALA A 126 -0.70 11.13 2.37
CA ALA A 126 -1.49 10.71 3.53
C ALA A 126 -0.61 10.50 4.76
N GLN A 127 0.59 9.94 4.58
CA GLN A 127 1.57 9.73 5.65
C GLN A 127 2.12 11.06 6.18
N THR A 128 2.43 12.01 5.30
CA THR A 128 2.87 13.36 5.69
C THR A 128 1.81 14.07 6.54
N ARG A 129 0.54 13.94 6.18
CA ARG A 129 -0.57 14.50 6.98
C ARG A 129 -0.77 13.77 8.31
N ALA A 130 -0.54 12.46 8.38
CA ALA A 130 -0.56 11.72 9.63
C ALA A 130 0.50 12.23 10.60
N ASN A 131 1.69 12.52 10.11
CA ASN A 131 2.77 13.10 10.91
C ASN A 131 2.41 14.52 11.40
N ALA A 132 1.74 15.34 10.58
CA ALA A 132 1.31 16.69 10.93
C ALA A 132 0.17 16.73 11.96
N VAL A 133 -0.60 15.65 12.12
CA VAL A 133 -1.73 15.56 13.06
C VAL A 133 -1.31 14.97 14.42
N GLY A 134 -0.01 14.91 14.73
CA GLY A 134 0.49 14.57 16.07
C GLY A 134 0.48 13.09 16.41
N PHE A 135 0.90 12.24 15.49
CA PHE A 135 1.38 10.92 15.89
C PHE A 135 2.65 11.11 16.72
N PRO A 136 2.72 10.58 17.95
CA PRO A 136 3.92 10.69 18.76
C PRO A 136 5.09 10.06 17.99
N SER A 137 6.18 10.81 17.84
CA SER A 137 7.44 10.26 17.37
C SER A 137 7.87 9.19 18.37
N LEU A 138 7.93 7.94 17.95
CA LEU A 138 8.62 6.91 18.73
C LEU A 138 10.09 7.28 18.75
N SER A 139 10.54 7.91 19.84
CA SER A 139 11.95 8.05 20.13
C SER A 139 12.56 6.65 20.15
N ARG A 140 13.50 6.38 19.25
CA ARG A 140 14.35 5.20 19.36
C ARG A 140 15.18 5.37 20.64
N THR A 141 14.86 4.59 21.65
CA THR A 141 15.79 4.23 22.71
C THR A 141 16.72 3.15 22.20
#